data_504b14c6db931c63c3c065c5c396aaa3
#
_entry.id   504b14c6db931c63c3c065c5c396aaa3
#
_cell.length_a   1.000
_cell.length_b   1.000
_cell.length_c   1.000
_cell.angle_alpha   90.00
_cell.angle_beta   90.00
_cell.angle_gamma   90.00
#
_symmetry.space_group_name_H-M   'P 1'
#
loop_
_entity.id
_entity.type
_entity.pdbx_description
1 polymer ?
#
loop_
_entity_poly.entity_id
_entity_poly.type
_entity_poly.pdbx_seq_one_letter_code
_entity_poly.pdbx_strand_id
1 'polypeptide(L)'
;PAAQQVELTASGEGLDLANINDPDNFNKVRLSADTAITLQAETDIGELYLVFDRPVEWRLETADGTEQACGQNGFIHEYVELEQPASTVTLHLPADTVLCEVYAFTPGQVPDWVQQWQPPCEKADLLVLPTHADDEHLWFGGTLPYYAGEKGYAVQVAYMTNHWGEPYRPHELLNGLWTVGVRNYPVISDFPDLYASKESLESARQVYNEEEVTAWQVEQLRRFKPSVVLGHDIDGEYGHGAHMLNAATLLSALEMSGDAARFPESAEEYGVWQVPKCYLHLWPENTIQMEWGEMPLAAFDGRTALEMAAEGFACHVSQTQWFEVKAGGSNDCRKFGLAYTNVGPDEAKNDFFENIPSAFGGPA
;
A
#
# COMPACT_ATOMS: atom_id res chain seq x y z
N PRO A 1 -4.88 -25.85 13.10
CA PRO A 1 -5.43 -26.45 11.91
C PRO A 1 -5.67 -25.37 10.86
N ALA A 2 -5.68 -25.73 9.56
CA ALA A 2 -6.03 -24.79 8.51
C ALA A 2 -7.52 -24.45 8.59
N ALA A 3 -7.86 -23.18 8.48
CA ALA A 3 -9.23 -22.71 8.37
C ALA A 3 -9.83 -23.18 7.03
N GLN A 4 -11.12 -23.40 7.01
CA GLN A 4 -11.89 -23.74 5.82
C GLN A 4 -12.89 -22.64 5.56
N GLN A 5 -12.99 -22.20 4.32
CA GLN A 5 -14.03 -21.26 3.94
C GLN A 5 -15.39 -21.94 4.12
N VAL A 6 -16.33 -21.22 4.71
CA VAL A 6 -17.69 -21.71 4.97
C VAL A 6 -18.67 -21.04 4.04
N GLU A 7 -19.71 -21.77 3.63
CA GLU A 7 -20.81 -21.22 2.87
C GLU A 7 -21.69 -20.37 3.77
N LEU A 8 -22.00 -19.15 3.35
CA LEU A 8 -22.79 -18.17 4.07
C LEU A 8 -24.18 -18.05 3.47
N THR A 9 -25.18 -17.93 4.33
CA THR A 9 -26.48 -17.36 3.99
C THR A 9 -26.59 -15.99 4.63
N ALA A 10 -26.72 -14.94 3.81
CA ALA A 10 -26.87 -13.59 4.30
C ALA A 10 -28.34 -13.15 4.21
N SER A 11 -28.79 -12.41 5.23
CA SER A 11 -30.13 -11.82 5.27
C SER A 11 -30.08 -10.38 5.78
N GLY A 12 -30.82 -9.49 5.14
CA GLY A 12 -30.94 -8.07 5.50
C GLY A 12 -32.20 -7.48 4.87
N GLU A 13 -32.89 -6.60 5.58
CA GLU A 13 -34.17 -6.06 5.13
C GLU A 13 -33.99 -5.18 3.88
N GLY A 14 -34.67 -5.54 2.80
CA GLY A 14 -34.73 -4.76 1.55
C GLY A 14 -33.47 -4.82 0.68
N LEU A 15 -32.52 -5.72 0.96
CA LEU A 15 -31.25 -5.85 0.24
C LEU A 15 -31.19 -7.12 -0.61
N ASP A 16 -30.60 -7.00 -1.81
CA ASP A 16 -30.13 -8.16 -2.57
C ASP A 16 -28.70 -8.47 -2.15
N LEU A 17 -28.54 -9.50 -1.32
CA LEU A 17 -27.27 -9.89 -0.73
C LEU A 17 -26.52 -10.96 -1.55
N ALA A 18 -27.00 -11.33 -2.73
CA ALA A 18 -26.28 -12.25 -3.61
C ALA A 18 -24.92 -11.68 -4.07
N ASN A 19 -24.82 -10.35 -4.14
CA ASN A 19 -23.63 -9.63 -4.60
C ASN A 19 -22.51 -9.48 -3.57
N ILE A 20 -22.68 -9.96 -2.36
CA ILE A 20 -21.60 -9.89 -1.33
C ILE A 20 -20.95 -11.25 -1.05
N ASN A 21 -21.28 -12.25 -1.84
CA ASN A 21 -20.76 -13.61 -1.70
C ASN A 21 -20.45 -14.20 -3.10
N ASP A 22 -19.92 -13.36 -3.98
CA ASP A 22 -19.30 -13.75 -5.23
C ASP A 22 -17.90 -13.10 -5.31
N PRO A 23 -16.92 -13.65 -6.00
CA PRO A 23 -15.55 -13.12 -6.00
C PRO A 23 -15.39 -11.89 -6.93
N ASP A 24 -16.42 -11.08 -7.10
CA ASP A 24 -16.44 -9.91 -7.98
C ASP A 24 -16.71 -8.61 -7.21
N ASN A 25 -15.66 -7.90 -6.82
CA ASN A 25 -15.76 -6.62 -6.11
C ASN A 25 -16.52 -5.51 -6.85
N PHE A 26 -16.92 -5.73 -8.12
CA PHE A 26 -17.82 -4.81 -8.85
C PHE A 26 -19.28 -5.02 -8.49
N ASN A 27 -19.66 -6.25 -8.14
CA ASN A 27 -20.93 -6.55 -7.53
C ASN A 27 -20.88 -6.12 -6.07
N LYS A 28 -21.78 -5.25 -5.65
CA LYS A 28 -21.72 -4.67 -4.30
C LYS A 28 -23.08 -4.22 -3.82
N VAL A 29 -23.23 -4.12 -2.52
CA VAL A 29 -24.43 -3.63 -1.87
C VAL A 29 -24.13 -2.27 -1.26
N ARG A 30 -24.92 -1.25 -1.66
CA ARG A 30 -24.88 0.08 -1.05
C ARG A 30 -26.04 0.23 -0.07
N LEU A 31 -25.71 0.61 1.15
CA LEU A 31 -26.66 0.82 2.23
C LEU A 31 -27.22 2.26 2.19
N SER A 32 -28.55 2.42 2.18
CA SER A 32 -29.19 3.73 2.22
C SER A 32 -29.52 4.23 3.64
N ALA A 33 -29.33 3.37 4.64
CA ALA A 33 -29.55 3.63 6.06
C ALA A 33 -28.70 2.67 6.88
N ASP A 34 -28.58 2.92 8.19
CA ASP A 34 -27.97 1.97 9.12
C ASP A 34 -28.66 0.61 8.99
N THR A 35 -27.89 -0.43 8.78
CA THR A 35 -28.39 -1.75 8.40
C THR A 35 -27.70 -2.85 9.20
N ALA A 36 -28.49 -3.84 9.64
CA ALA A 36 -28.02 -5.07 10.19
C ALA A 36 -28.07 -6.18 9.11
N ILE A 37 -26.92 -6.79 8.82
CA ILE A 37 -26.83 -7.96 7.93
C ILE A 37 -26.49 -9.18 8.79
N THR A 38 -27.37 -10.16 8.83
CA THR A 38 -27.13 -11.40 9.55
C THR A 38 -26.55 -12.45 8.62
N LEU A 39 -25.41 -13.01 9.00
CA LEU A 39 -24.71 -14.11 8.35
C LEU A 39 -24.96 -15.40 9.11
N GLN A 40 -25.29 -16.47 8.41
CA GLN A 40 -25.48 -17.80 8.97
C GLN A 40 -24.64 -18.83 8.22
N ALA A 41 -24.04 -19.75 8.96
CA ALA A 41 -23.30 -20.90 8.45
C ALA A 41 -23.72 -22.18 9.14
N GLU A 42 -23.45 -23.32 8.52
CA GLU A 42 -23.70 -24.64 9.15
C GLU A 42 -22.69 -24.99 10.24
N THR A 43 -21.50 -24.34 10.18
CA THR A 43 -20.41 -24.51 11.16
C THR A 43 -20.09 -23.19 11.82
N ASP A 44 -19.34 -23.22 12.92
CA ASP A 44 -18.91 -22.00 13.59
C ASP A 44 -17.93 -21.20 12.70
N ILE A 45 -18.20 -19.91 12.58
CA ILE A 45 -17.34 -18.89 11.98
C ILE A 45 -16.33 -18.47 13.05
N GLY A 46 -15.05 -18.56 12.75
CA GLY A 46 -13.96 -18.05 13.60
C GLY A 46 -13.42 -16.75 13.08
N GLU A 47 -13.40 -16.57 11.75
CA GLU A 47 -12.84 -15.41 11.09
C GLU A 47 -13.76 -14.93 9.97
N LEU A 48 -13.74 -13.61 9.77
CA LEU A 48 -14.36 -12.92 8.65
C LEU A 48 -13.31 -12.14 7.85
N TYR A 49 -13.52 -12.05 6.55
CA TYR A 49 -12.78 -11.16 5.66
C TYR A 49 -13.77 -10.36 4.83
N LEU A 50 -13.77 -9.05 5.03
CA LEU A 50 -14.70 -8.13 4.39
C LEU A 50 -13.94 -7.21 3.42
N VAL A 51 -14.59 -6.90 2.30
CA VAL A 51 -14.11 -5.96 1.32
C VAL A 51 -15.10 -4.82 1.19
N PHE A 52 -14.63 -3.60 1.45
CA PHE A 52 -15.40 -2.36 1.39
C PHE A 52 -14.88 -1.43 0.30
N ASP A 53 -15.74 -0.61 -0.29
CA ASP A 53 -15.35 0.41 -1.28
C ASP A 53 -14.64 1.62 -0.63
N ARG A 54 -14.90 1.85 0.65
CA ARG A 54 -14.34 2.93 1.48
C ARG A 54 -14.12 2.43 2.91
N PRO A 55 -13.19 3.06 3.65
CA PRO A 55 -13.07 2.82 5.08
C PRO A 55 -14.39 3.06 5.80
N VAL A 56 -14.72 2.16 6.73
CA VAL A 56 -15.92 2.24 7.53
C VAL A 56 -15.67 1.69 8.93
N GLU A 57 -16.17 2.38 9.95
CA GLU A 57 -16.26 1.84 11.30
C GLU A 57 -17.61 1.13 11.47
N TRP A 58 -17.59 -0.08 12.00
CA TRP A 58 -18.77 -0.92 12.12
C TRP A 58 -18.69 -1.80 13.36
N ARG A 59 -19.73 -2.58 13.60
CA ARG A 59 -19.82 -3.46 14.77
C ARG A 59 -20.29 -4.85 14.35
N LEU A 60 -19.64 -5.86 14.90
CA LEU A 60 -20.04 -7.25 14.82
C LEU A 60 -20.80 -7.63 16.11
N GLU A 61 -21.86 -8.43 16.01
CA GLU A 61 -22.61 -8.99 17.12
C GLU A 61 -22.80 -10.49 16.89
N THR A 62 -22.51 -11.31 17.89
CA THR A 62 -22.78 -12.74 17.88
C THR A 62 -24.15 -13.06 18.50
N ALA A 63 -24.68 -14.27 18.26
CA ALA A 63 -26.02 -14.67 18.70
C ALA A 63 -26.23 -14.63 20.24
N ASP A 64 -25.18 -14.66 21.05
CA ASP A 64 -25.23 -14.52 22.48
C ASP A 64 -25.21 -13.03 22.96
N GLY A 65 -25.14 -12.08 22.01
CA GLY A 65 -25.12 -10.66 22.27
C GLY A 65 -23.74 -10.08 22.58
N THR A 66 -22.66 -10.82 22.31
CA THR A 66 -21.29 -10.29 22.39
C THR A 66 -21.06 -9.35 21.21
N GLU A 67 -20.58 -8.14 21.50
CA GLU A 67 -20.30 -7.10 20.51
C GLU A 67 -18.80 -6.86 20.36
N GLN A 68 -18.34 -6.71 19.12
CA GLN A 68 -16.95 -6.38 18.77
C GLN A 68 -16.93 -5.18 17.83
N ALA A 69 -16.16 -4.15 18.17
CA ALA A 69 -15.96 -2.99 17.32
C ALA A 69 -14.93 -3.33 16.22
N CYS A 70 -15.20 -2.90 14.98
CA CYS A 70 -14.42 -3.19 13.80
C CYS A 70 -14.21 -1.93 12.95
N GLY A 71 -13.26 -1.94 12.02
CA GLY A 71 -13.02 -0.84 11.09
C GLY A 71 -12.16 0.30 11.60
N GLN A 72 -11.66 0.27 12.86
CA GLN A 72 -10.91 1.37 13.47
C GLN A 72 -9.59 1.69 12.77
N ASN A 73 -9.02 0.74 12.03
CA ASN A 73 -7.80 0.95 11.26
C ASN A 73 -8.04 1.56 9.88
N GLY A 74 -9.30 1.71 9.45
CA GLY A 74 -9.65 2.25 8.15
C GLY A 74 -9.27 1.35 6.97
N PHE A 75 -9.17 0.04 7.16
CA PHE A 75 -8.85 -0.90 6.10
C PHE A 75 -10.09 -1.19 5.23
N ILE A 76 -9.93 -1.13 3.91
CA ILE A 76 -11.00 -1.52 2.99
C ILE A 76 -11.00 -3.03 2.69
N HIS A 77 -9.90 -3.72 2.97
CA HIS A 77 -9.79 -5.17 3.04
C HIS A 77 -9.56 -5.51 4.50
N GLU A 78 -10.60 -5.90 5.21
CA GLU A 78 -10.57 -6.06 6.65
C GLU A 78 -10.71 -7.52 7.07
N TYR A 79 -9.70 -8.02 7.77
CA TYR A 79 -9.73 -9.31 8.45
C TYR A 79 -10.16 -9.12 9.90
N VAL A 80 -11.11 -9.92 10.35
CA VAL A 80 -11.64 -9.90 11.71
C VAL A 80 -11.64 -11.32 12.29
N GLU A 81 -10.91 -11.51 13.39
CA GLU A 81 -11.01 -12.71 14.21
C GLU A 81 -12.12 -12.50 15.26
N LEU A 82 -13.05 -13.44 15.37
CA LEU A 82 -14.12 -13.39 16.35
C LEU A 82 -13.57 -13.74 17.73
N GLU A 83 -13.92 -12.97 18.76
CA GLU A 83 -13.55 -13.29 20.14
C GLU A 83 -14.09 -14.67 20.58
N GLN A 84 -15.26 -15.04 20.07
CA GLN A 84 -15.86 -16.36 20.26
C GLN A 84 -16.44 -16.84 18.92
N PRO A 85 -16.05 -18.03 18.43
CA PRO A 85 -16.65 -18.60 17.24
C PRO A 85 -18.17 -18.77 17.37
N ALA A 86 -18.92 -18.49 16.31
CA ALA A 86 -20.36 -18.55 16.28
C ALA A 86 -20.89 -18.93 14.90
N SER A 87 -21.95 -19.73 14.82
CA SER A 87 -22.59 -20.07 13.52
C SER A 87 -23.50 -18.97 12.97
N THR A 88 -23.74 -17.92 13.77
CA THR A 88 -24.55 -16.77 13.37
C THR A 88 -23.90 -15.50 13.89
N VAL A 89 -23.65 -14.55 13.00
CA VAL A 89 -23.11 -13.23 13.32
C VAL A 89 -23.91 -12.15 12.61
N THR A 90 -24.02 -10.97 13.22
CA THR A 90 -24.69 -9.83 12.65
C THR A 90 -23.70 -8.67 12.47
N LEU A 91 -23.62 -8.15 11.25
CA LEU A 91 -22.83 -6.98 10.91
C LEU A 91 -23.72 -5.75 11.02
N HIS A 92 -23.40 -4.82 11.91
CA HIS A 92 -24.08 -3.53 12.03
C HIS A 92 -23.26 -2.48 11.28
N LEU A 93 -23.76 -2.10 10.12
CA LEU A 93 -23.09 -1.21 9.17
C LEU A 93 -23.82 0.14 9.09
N PRO A 94 -23.10 1.28 9.12
CA PRO A 94 -23.73 2.60 8.99
C PRO A 94 -24.29 2.84 7.58
N ALA A 95 -25.16 3.85 7.47
CA ALA A 95 -25.61 4.36 6.17
C ALA A 95 -24.43 4.73 5.27
N ASP A 96 -24.68 4.71 3.97
CA ASP A 96 -23.70 4.98 2.91
C ASP A 96 -22.56 3.97 2.77
N THR A 97 -22.47 2.95 3.64
CA THR A 97 -21.52 1.83 3.46
C THR A 97 -21.74 1.16 2.11
N VAL A 98 -20.65 0.86 1.43
CA VAL A 98 -20.64 0.00 0.25
C VAL A 98 -19.82 -1.24 0.58
N LEU A 99 -20.52 -2.36 0.72
CA LEU A 99 -19.94 -3.68 0.99
C LEU A 99 -19.80 -4.43 -0.32
N CYS A 100 -18.57 -4.80 -0.67
CA CYS A 100 -18.26 -5.54 -1.89
C CYS A 100 -18.34 -7.05 -1.65
N GLU A 101 -17.60 -7.57 -0.64
CA GLU A 101 -17.51 -9.01 -0.39
C GLU A 101 -17.48 -9.34 1.10
N VAL A 102 -17.97 -10.53 1.45
CA VAL A 102 -17.85 -11.14 2.76
C VAL A 102 -17.44 -12.59 2.62
N TYR A 103 -16.32 -12.94 3.20
CA TYR A 103 -15.87 -14.33 3.34
C TYR A 103 -15.85 -14.71 4.82
N ALA A 104 -16.19 -15.95 5.13
CA ALA A 104 -16.10 -16.49 6.47
C ALA A 104 -15.29 -17.79 6.47
N PHE A 105 -14.62 -18.04 7.59
CA PHE A 105 -13.77 -19.20 7.77
C PHE A 105 -14.04 -19.88 9.11
N THR A 106 -13.83 -21.19 9.16
CA THR A 106 -13.79 -21.92 10.45
C THR A 106 -12.54 -21.50 11.23
N PRO A 107 -12.55 -21.60 12.59
CA PRO A 107 -11.37 -21.25 13.38
C PRO A 107 -10.09 -21.94 12.92
N GLY A 108 -9.02 -21.17 12.69
CA GLY A 108 -7.72 -21.71 12.27
C GLY A 108 -6.89 -20.73 11.45
N GLN A 109 -5.87 -21.22 10.77
CA GLN A 109 -5.05 -20.42 9.90
C GLN A 109 -5.76 -20.22 8.55
N VAL A 110 -6.16 -19.00 8.26
CA VAL A 110 -6.81 -18.64 6.98
C VAL A 110 -5.85 -18.80 5.78
N PRO A 111 -6.39 -18.96 4.56
CA PRO A 111 -5.58 -19.01 3.33
C PRO A 111 -4.75 -17.75 3.12
N ASP A 112 -3.59 -17.88 2.44
CA ASP A 112 -2.62 -16.79 2.23
C ASP A 112 -3.17 -15.61 1.42
N TRP A 113 -4.26 -15.80 0.66
CA TRP A 113 -4.91 -14.72 -0.07
C TRP A 113 -5.76 -13.80 0.81
N VAL A 114 -6.08 -14.20 2.05
CA VAL A 114 -6.78 -13.37 3.04
C VAL A 114 -5.80 -12.34 3.59
N GLN A 115 -6.05 -11.08 3.29
CA GLN A 115 -5.14 -9.99 3.63
C GLN A 115 -5.30 -9.59 5.09
N GLN A 116 -4.33 -9.95 5.91
CA GLN A 116 -4.24 -9.60 7.34
C GLN A 116 -3.33 -8.39 7.52
N TRP A 117 -3.82 -7.23 7.14
CA TRP A 117 -3.07 -5.99 7.20
C TRP A 117 -2.67 -5.59 8.62
N GLN A 118 -1.43 -5.13 8.74
CA GLN A 118 -0.96 -4.40 9.92
C GLN A 118 -1.16 -2.89 9.70
N PRO A 119 -1.36 -2.10 10.75
CA PRO A 119 -1.33 -0.64 10.61
C PRO A 119 -0.05 -0.15 9.93
N PRO A 120 -0.05 1.09 9.38
CA PRO A 120 1.18 1.70 8.89
C PRO A 120 2.32 1.61 9.91
N CYS A 121 3.56 1.50 9.43
CA CYS A 121 4.73 1.36 10.29
C CYS A 121 4.81 2.50 11.33
N GLU A 122 5.22 2.20 12.56
CA GLU A 122 5.66 3.25 13.51
C GLU A 122 7.00 3.86 13.07
N LYS A 123 7.87 3.02 12.52
CA LYS A 123 9.15 3.40 11.90
C LYS A 123 9.40 2.48 10.71
N ALA A 124 9.80 3.05 9.58
CA ALA A 124 10.13 2.28 8.39
C ALA A 124 11.65 2.14 8.20
N ASP A 125 12.10 0.98 7.74
CA ASP A 125 13.45 0.84 7.19
C ASP A 125 13.51 1.51 5.81
N LEU A 126 12.50 1.23 4.97
CA LEU A 126 12.35 1.76 3.63
C LEU A 126 10.99 2.44 3.48
N LEU A 127 10.99 3.69 3.00
CA LEU A 127 9.79 4.39 2.54
C LEU A 127 9.79 4.47 1.02
N VAL A 128 8.75 3.96 0.38
CA VAL A 128 8.57 4.00 -1.07
C VAL A 128 7.44 4.97 -1.40
N LEU A 129 7.70 5.91 -2.30
CA LEU A 129 6.80 7.04 -2.62
C LEU A 129 6.34 6.99 -4.09
N PRO A 130 5.48 6.03 -4.47
CA PRO A 130 4.85 6.03 -5.79
C PRO A 130 3.85 7.18 -5.93
N THR A 131 3.58 7.59 -7.16
CA THR A 131 2.53 8.57 -7.46
C THR A 131 1.18 7.90 -7.57
N HIS A 132 1.07 6.87 -8.42
CA HIS A 132 -0.18 6.16 -8.69
C HIS A 132 -0.11 4.70 -8.20
N ALA A 133 -1.28 4.11 -8.06
CA ALA A 133 -1.39 2.68 -7.83
C ALA A 133 -0.94 1.92 -9.09
N ASP A 134 0.12 1.14 -9.01
CA ASP A 134 0.86 0.35 -10.01
C ASP A 134 2.35 0.75 -10.19
N ASP A 135 2.69 2.01 -9.93
CA ASP A 135 4.06 2.54 -10.05
C ASP A 135 5.07 1.73 -9.22
N GLU A 136 4.65 1.26 -8.04
CA GLU A 136 5.48 0.49 -7.10
C GLU A 136 6.02 -0.80 -7.70
N HIS A 137 5.31 -1.36 -8.66
CA HIS A 137 5.73 -2.57 -9.38
C HIS A 137 6.42 -2.24 -10.70
N LEU A 138 5.89 -1.25 -11.44
CA LEU A 138 6.36 -0.90 -12.77
C LEU A 138 7.76 -0.29 -12.76
N TRP A 139 7.96 0.71 -11.88
CA TRP A 139 9.16 1.54 -11.90
C TRP A 139 10.16 1.18 -10.80
N PHE A 140 9.66 0.66 -9.68
CA PHE A 140 10.50 0.27 -8.56
C PHE A 140 10.78 -1.24 -8.52
N GLY A 141 10.23 -1.98 -9.49
CA GLY A 141 10.57 -3.37 -9.79
C GLY A 141 10.56 -4.29 -8.58
N GLY A 142 11.66 -5.00 -8.39
CA GLY A 142 11.81 -5.97 -7.31
C GLY A 142 12.01 -5.40 -5.91
N THR A 143 11.87 -4.08 -5.69
CA THR A 143 12.09 -3.43 -4.37
C THR A 143 11.22 -4.05 -3.28
N LEU A 144 9.91 -4.10 -3.50
CA LEU A 144 8.97 -4.58 -2.48
C LEU A 144 9.13 -6.08 -2.20
N PRO A 145 9.13 -6.97 -3.21
CA PRO A 145 9.30 -8.40 -2.92
C PRO A 145 10.66 -8.71 -2.29
N TYR A 146 11.71 -7.96 -2.61
CA TYR A 146 13.03 -8.18 -2.02
C TYR A 146 13.11 -7.67 -0.58
N TYR A 147 12.77 -6.40 -0.32
CA TYR A 147 12.94 -5.83 1.02
C TYR A 147 11.80 -6.19 1.98
N ALA A 148 10.55 -6.11 1.56
CA ALA A 148 9.44 -6.50 2.42
C ALA A 148 9.26 -8.02 2.49
N GLY A 149 9.18 -8.69 1.34
CA GLY A 149 8.88 -10.12 1.29
C GLY A 149 10.03 -11.01 1.75
N GLU A 150 11.21 -10.89 1.12
CA GLU A 150 12.34 -11.78 1.39
C GLU A 150 13.14 -11.36 2.63
N LYS A 151 13.42 -10.05 2.78
CA LYS A 151 14.24 -9.54 3.90
C LYS A 151 13.43 -9.30 5.17
N GLY A 152 12.11 -9.16 5.07
CA GLY A 152 11.26 -8.86 6.22
C GLY A 152 11.49 -7.46 6.82
N TYR A 153 11.96 -6.51 6.00
CA TYR A 153 12.16 -5.12 6.45
C TYR A 153 10.82 -4.43 6.65
N ALA A 154 10.80 -3.44 7.55
CA ALA A 154 9.65 -2.57 7.73
C ALA A 154 9.56 -1.62 6.53
N VAL A 155 8.77 -1.99 5.53
CA VAL A 155 8.56 -1.20 4.31
C VAL A 155 7.22 -0.51 4.38
N GLN A 156 7.24 0.82 4.30
CA GLN A 156 6.05 1.65 4.17
C GLN A 156 5.92 2.14 2.74
N VAL A 157 4.74 1.96 2.14
CA VAL A 157 4.40 2.57 0.85
C VAL A 157 3.45 3.73 1.09
N ALA A 158 3.73 4.89 0.47
CA ALA A 158 2.89 6.07 0.59
C ALA A 158 2.64 6.68 -0.80
N TYR A 159 1.39 6.64 -1.25
CA TYR A 159 0.96 7.08 -2.59
C TYR A 159 0.62 8.56 -2.60
N MET A 160 1.19 9.29 -3.55
CA MET A 160 0.91 10.71 -3.71
C MET A 160 -0.52 10.98 -4.16
N THR A 161 -1.11 10.11 -4.98
CA THR A 161 -2.48 10.29 -5.46
C THR A 161 -3.41 9.17 -4.98
N ASN A 162 -4.68 9.49 -4.81
CA ASN A 162 -5.71 8.50 -4.60
C ASN A 162 -6.47 8.19 -5.90
N HIS A 163 -7.11 7.03 -5.92
CA HIS A 163 -7.95 6.58 -7.03
C HIS A 163 -9.40 6.31 -6.60
N TRP A 164 -9.88 7.09 -5.64
CA TRP A 164 -11.23 6.89 -5.10
C TRP A 164 -12.35 7.11 -6.13
N GLY A 165 -12.07 7.73 -7.25
CA GLY A 165 -12.98 7.84 -8.38
C GLY A 165 -13.08 6.59 -9.26
N GLU A 166 -12.13 5.66 -9.11
CA GLU A 166 -12.02 4.41 -9.86
C GLU A 166 -12.14 3.22 -8.89
N PRO A 167 -13.32 2.68 -8.67
CA PRO A 167 -13.61 1.79 -7.52
C PRO A 167 -12.82 0.48 -7.49
N TYR A 168 -12.20 0.08 -8.60
CA TYR A 168 -11.35 -1.11 -8.70
C TYR A 168 -9.89 -0.83 -8.29
N ARG A 169 -9.35 0.38 -8.54
CA ARG A 169 -7.92 0.70 -8.33
C ARG A 169 -7.44 0.53 -6.88
N PRO A 170 -8.18 0.92 -5.84
CA PRO A 170 -7.78 0.67 -4.46
C PRO A 170 -7.67 -0.81 -4.10
N HIS A 171 -8.52 -1.66 -4.67
CA HIS A 171 -8.45 -3.11 -4.46
C HIS A 171 -7.28 -3.74 -5.22
N GLU A 172 -7.03 -3.32 -6.45
CA GLU A 172 -5.88 -3.73 -7.25
C GLU A 172 -4.56 -3.41 -6.53
N LEU A 173 -4.44 -2.20 -5.98
CA LEU A 173 -3.31 -1.74 -5.18
C LEU A 173 -3.04 -2.66 -3.99
N LEU A 174 -4.07 -2.93 -3.17
CA LEU A 174 -3.92 -3.79 -1.99
C LEU A 174 -3.57 -5.23 -2.38
N ASN A 175 -4.19 -5.76 -3.44
CA ASN A 175 -3.86 -7.10 -3.95
C ASN A 175 -2.41 -7.19 -4.44
N GLY A 176 -1.94 -6.17 -5.17
CA GLY A 176 -0.55 -6.09 -5.65
C GLY A 176 0.46 -6.06 -4.49
N LEU A 177 0.25 -5.16 -3.54
CA LEU A 177 1.12 -5.04 -2.36
C LEU A 177 1.15 -6.33 -1.53
N TRP A 178 -0.01 -6.94 -1.29
CA TRP A 178 -0.08 -8.21 -0.54
C TRP A 178 0.67 -9.33 -1.24
N THR A 179 0.52 -9.43 -2.56
CA THR A 179 1.19 -10.45 -3.41
C THR A 179 2.71 -10.37 -3.31
N VAL A 180 3.28 -9.18 -3.21
CA VAL A 180 4.73 -8.97 -3.11
C VAL A 180 5.26 -8.93 -1.67
N GLY A 181 4.45 -9.30 -0.68
CA GLY A 181 4.90 -9.47 0.70
C GLY A 181 4.83 -8.21 1.57
N VAL A 182 4.25 -7.12 1.11
CA VAL A 182 3.96 -5.95 1.96
C VAL A 182 2.83 -6.31 2.93
N ARG A 183 3.01 -5.97 4.21
CA ARG A 183 2.04 -6.30 5.27
C ARG A 183 1.57 -5.07 6.04
N ASN A 184 2.31 -3.97 6.00
CA ASN A 184 1.86 -2.70 6.56
C ASN A 184 0.94 -2.00 5.56
N TYR A 185 -0.23 -1.57 6.03
CA TYR A 185 -1.22 -0.92 5.19
C TYR A 185 -0.64 0.36 4.57
N PRO A 186 -0.84 0.61 3.26
CA PRO A 186 -0.29 1.78 2.61
C PRO A 186 -0.94 3.07 3.12
N VAL A 187 -0.18 4.18 3.06
CA VAL A 187 -0.76 5.52 3.18
C VAL A 187 -1.11 6.02 1.80
N ILE A 188 -2.29 6.59 1.66
CA ILE A 188 -2.78 7.19 0.42
C ILE A 188 -3.17 8.62 0.74
N SER A 189 -2.63 9.59 0.00
CA SER A 189 -2.95 11.01 0.21
C SER A 189 -4.38 11.35 -0.25
N ASP A 190 -4.80 12.55 0.07
CA ASP A 190 -6.09 13.10 -0.42
C ASP A 190 -5.99 13.73 -1.82
N PHE A 191 -4.79 13.81 -2.42
CA PHE A 191 -4.65 14.36 -3.78
C PHE A 191 -5.28 13.40 -4.80
N PRO A 192 -6.26 13.88 -5.60
CA PRO A 192 -6.85 13.05 -6.65
C PRO A 192 -5.86 12.86 -7.82
N ASP A 193 -5.98 11.77 -8.56
CA ASP A 193 -5.30 11.62 -9.84
C ASP A 193 -5.93 12.53 -10.88
N LEU A 194 -5.15 13.50 -11.40
CA LEU A 194 -5.61 14.54 -12.33
C LEU A 194 -4.97 14.39 -13.71
N TYR A 195 -5.79 14.21 -14.73
CA TYR A 195 -5.36 13.96 -16.11
C TYR A 195 -4.41 15.04 -16.65
N ALA A 196 -4.65 16.31 -16.32
CA ALA A 196 -3.82 17.44 -16.79
C ALA A 196 -2.36 17.38 -16.31
N SER A 197 -2.05 16.53 -15.32
CA SER A 197 -0.69 16.32 -14.82
C SER A 197 0.23 15.53 -15.78
N LYS A 198 -0.30 14.96 -16.86
CA LYS A 198 0.43 13.98 -17.69
C LYS A 198 1.46 14.56 -18.67
N GLU A 199 1.44 15.85 -18.95
CA GLU A 199 2.21 16.39 -20.09
C GLU A 199 3.59 16.96 -19.69
N SER A 200 3.74 17.49 -18.47
CA SER A 200 4.98 18.11 -18.01
C SER A 200 4.91 18.45 -16.52
N LEU A 201 6.06 18.78 -15.93
CA LEU A 201 6.12 19.32 -14.57
C LEU A 201 5.27 20.59 -14.41
N GLU A 202 5.28 21.47 -15.40
CA GLU A 202 4.48 22.71 -15.37
C GLU A 202 2.98 22.40 -15.40
N SER A 203 2.52 21.43 -16.17
CA SER A 203 1.12 21.04 -16.17
C SER A 203 0.71 20.40 -14.83
N ALA A 204 1.60 19.64 -14.20
CA ALA A 204 1.35 19.11 -12.86
C ALA A 204 1.23 20.24 -11.81
N ARG A 205 2.10 21.25 -11.86
CA ARG A 205 2.03 22.45 -10.99
C ARG A 205 0.77 23.29 -11.16
N GLN A 206 0.09 23.19 -12.29
CA GLN A 206 -1.19 23.88 -12.51
C GLN A 206 -2.37 23.20 -11.81
N VAL A 207 -2.27 21.90 -11.53
CA VAL A 207 -3.35 21.09 -10.96
C VAL A 207 -3.08 20.65 -9.52
N TYR A 208 -1.81 20.53 -9.11
CA TYR A 208 -1.41 20.25 -7.74
C TYR A 208 -0.71 21.45 -7.12
N ASN A 209 -1.00 21.73 -5.87
CA ASN A 209 -0.24 22.68 -5.09
C ASN A 209 1.10 22.07 -4.66
N GLU A 210 2.20 22.54 -5.25
CA GLU A 210 3.55 22.02 -4.97
C GLU A 210 3.93 22.13 -3.48
N GLU A 211 3.49 23.18 -2.77
CA GLU A 211 3.77 23.35 -1.35
C GLU A 211 3.01 22.31 -0.50
N GLU A 212 1.76 22.01 -0.84
CA GLU A 212 0.96 20.99 -0.15
C GLU A 212 1.53 19.59 -0.37
N VAL A 213 1.96 19.26 -1.60
CA VAL A 213 2.63 17.98 -1.89
C VAL A 213 3.93 17.87 -1.10
N THR A 214 4.74 18.94 -1.07
CA THR A 214 5.99 18.97 -0.28
C THR A 214 5.69 18.80 1.22
N ALA A 215 4.68 19.49 1.75
CA ALA A 215 4.27 19.38 3.15
C ALA A 215 3.87 17.95 3.51
N TRP A 216 3.05 17.30 2.67
CA TRP A 216 2.66 15.92 2.84
C TRP A 216 3.87 14.98 2.83
N GLN A 217 4.82 15.15 1.92
CA GLN A 217 6.04 14.33 1.90
C GLN A 217 6.91 14.56 3.14
N VAL A 218 7.08 15.82 3.59
CA VAL A 218 7.80 16.12 4.86
C VAL A 218 7.14 15.42 6.03
N GLU A 219 5.81 15.41 6.08
CA GLU A 219 5.06 14.69 7.11
C GLU A 219 5.36 13.19 7.06
N GLN A 220 5.32 12.54 5.87
CA GLN A 220 5.61 11.12 5.76
C GLN A 220 7.07 10.79 6.19
N LEU A 221 8.04 11.63 5.82
CA LEU A 221 9.44 11.47 6.24
C LEU A 221 9.59 11.56 7.77
N ARG A 222 8.88 12.49 8.42
CA ARG A 222 8.91 12.66 9.88
C ARG A 222 8.16 11.57 10.62
N ARG A 223 6.99 11.17 10.09
CA ARG A 223 6.15 10.12 10.66
C ARG A 223 6.87 8.78 10.67
N PHE A 224 7.39 8.36 9.53
CA PHE A 224 7.96 7.02 9.38
C PHE A 224 9.47 6.95 9.65
N LYS A 225 10.17 8.07 9.71
CA LYS A 225 11.61 8.14 10.02
C LYS A 225 12.45 7.11 9.24
N PRO A 226 12.31 7.02 7.92
CA PRO A 226 12.93 5.98 7.12
C PRO A 226 14.45 6.12 7.10
N SER A 227 15.15 4.96 7.01
CA SER A 227 16.57 4.91 6.75
C SER A 227 16.90 5.15 5.28
N VAL A 228 16.02 4.65 4.40
CA VAL A 228 16.10 4.80 2.95
C VAL A 228 14.75 5.27 2.40
N VAL A 229 14.80 6.16 1.43
CA VAL A 229 13.62 6.60 0.66
C VAL A 229 13.83 6.28 -0.81
N LEU A 230 12.78 5.85 -1.48
CA LEU A 230 12.75 5.56 -2.91
C LEU A 230 11.66 6.38 -3.61
N GLY A 231 12.02 7.04 -4.71
CA GLY A 231 11.12 7.88 -5.49
C GLY A 231 11.33 7.74 -6.99
N HIS A 232 10.48 8.44 -7.75
CA HIS A 232 10.44 8.42 -9.21
C HIS A 232 11.66 9.07 -9.87
N ASP A 233 11.79 8.82 -11.19
CA ASP A 233 12.66 9.57 -12.07
C ASP A 233 12.31 11.08 -12.03
N ILE A 234 13.33 11.92 -11.92
CA ILE A 234 13.17 13.39 -11.90
C ILE A 234 12.58 13.94 -13.22
N ASP A 235 12.83 13.24 -14.32
CA ASP A 235 12.26 13.54 -15.63
C ASP A 235 10.87 12.89 -15.83
N GLY A 236 10.37 12.21 -14.80
CA GLY A 236 9.11 11.46 -14.78
C GLY A 236 9.17 10.16 -15.57
N GLU A 237 8.56 9.13 -15.04
CA GLU A 237 8.40 7.87 -15.77
C GLU A 237 7.68 8.17 -17.09
N TYR A 238 8.28 7.80 -18.20
CA TYR A 238 7.80 8.12 -19.57
C TYR A 238 7.40 9.60 -19.79
N GLY A 239 7.97 10.53 -19.03
CA GLY A 239 7.66 11.97 -19.14
C GLY A 239 6.38 12.40 -18.43
N HIS A 240 5.88 11.63 -17.48
CA HIS A 240 4.64 11.94 -16.75
C HIS A 240 4.83 13.07 -15.73
N GLY A 241 4.05 14.16 -15.88
CA GLY A 241 4.21 15.37 -15.07
C GLY A 241 3.99 15.17 -13.56
N ALA A 242 3.04 14.32 -13.15
CA ALA A 242 2.82 14.04 -11.73
C ALA A 242 4.01 13.27 -11.10
N HIS A 243 4.69 12.40 -11.85
CA HIS A 243 5.92 11.74 -11.39
C HIS A 243 7.06 12.77 -11.26
N MET A 244 7.19 13.70 -12.23
CA MET A 244 8.16 14.79 -12.12
C MET A 244 7.92 15.64 -10.88
N LEU A 245 6.66 15.97 -10.59
CA LEU A 245 6.30 16.77 -9.42
C LEU A 245 6.62 16.00 -8.12
N ASN A 246 6.22 14.74 -8.03
CA ASN A 246 6.50 13.89 -6.87
C ASN A 246 8.01 13.81 -6.58
N ALA A 247 8.84 13.58 -7.61
CA ALA A 247 10.29 13.52 -7.46
C ALA A 247 10.90 14.89 -7.08
N ALA A 248 10.47 15.98 -7.70
CA ALA A 248 10.99 17.32 -7.43
C ALA A 248 10.64 17.80 -6.01
N THR A 249 9.39 17.55 -5.58
CA THR A 249 8.94 17.90 -4.22
C THR A 249 9.60 17.02 -3.17
N LEU A 250 9.87 15.73 -3.48
CA LEU A 250 10.61 14.84 -2.59
C LEU A 250 12.03 15.35 -2.30
N LEU A 251 12.77 15.78 -3.30
CA LEU A 251 14.09 16.39 -3.09
C LEU A 251 14.02 17.61 -2.17
N SER A 252 12.99 18.45 -2.34
CA SER A 252 12.74 19.60 -1.46
C SER A 252 12.35 19.17 -0.04
N ALA A 253 11.52 18.13 0.09
CA ALA A 253 11.08 17.58 1.37
C ALA A 253 12.25 17.00 2.19
N LEU A 254 13.21 16.33 1.53
CA LEU A 254 14.40 15.78 2.18
C LEU A 254 15.27 16.88 2.83
N GLU A 255 15.40 18.04 2.16
CA GLU A 255 16.10 19.22 2.71
C GLU A 255 15.37 19.84 3.92
N MET A 256 14.02 19.77 3.91
CA MET A 256 13.17 20.43 4.89
C MET A 256 12.82 19.55 6.09
N SER A 257 12.84 18.24 5.96
CA SER A 257 12.35 17.33 7.00
C SER A 257 13.13 17.38 8.31
N GLY A 258 14.41 17.79 8.24
CA GLY A 258 15.28 18.02 9.41
C GLY A 258 15.13 19.38 10.10
N ASP A 259 14.37 20.32 9.53
CA ASP A 259 14.19 21.69 10.06
C ASP A 259 12.79 21.87 10.67
N ALA A 260 12.72 22.04 12.00
CA ALA A 260 11.46 22.25 12.71
C ALA A 260 10.73 23.54 12.34
N ALA A 261 11.39 24.53 11.72
CA ALA A 261 10.76 25.77 11.28
C ALA A 261 9.97 25.57 9.96
N ARG A 262 10.21 24.48 9.26
CA ARG A 262 9.50 24.09 8.04
C ARG A 262 8.36 23.15 8.41
N PHE A 263 7.12 23.49 8.02
CA PHE A 263 5.94 22.71 8.34
C PHE A 263 5.86 22.32 9.83
N PRO A 264 5.72 23.32 10.74
CA PRO A 264 5.89 23.12 12.17
C PRO A 264 4.89 22.16 12.78
N GLU A 265 3.69 22.00 12.20
CA GLU A 265 2.65 21.10 12.67
C GLU A 265 3.15 19.64 12.68
N SER A 266 3.71 19.18 11.58
CA SER A 266 4.25 17.81 11.51
C SER A 266 5.53 17.65 12.33
N ALA A 267 6.29 18.76 12.57
CA ALA A 267 7.44 18.72 13.47
C ALA A 267 7.03 18.61 14.95
N GLU A 268 5.91 19.22 15.34
CA GLU A 268 5.35 19.10 16.69
C GLU A 268 4.78 17.68 16.93
N GLU A 269 4.12 17.11 15.95
CA GLU A 269 3.47 15.80 16.06
C GLU A 269 4.49 14.64 16.04
N TYR A 270 5.40 14.63 15.07
CA TYR A 270 6.30 13.50 14.82
C TYR A 270 7.76 13.78 15.19
N GLY A 271 8.14 15.03 15.47
CA GLY A 271 9.53 15.47 15.54
C GLY A 271 10.15 15.62 14.16
N VAL A 272 11.40 16.09 14.12
CA VAL A 272 12.16 16.22 12.86
C VAL A 272 12.91 14.93 12.56
N TRP A 273 13.15 14.69 11.27
CA TRP A 273 13.94 13.55 10.82
C TRP A 273 14.81 13.91 9.63
N GLN A 274 16.09 13.60 9.70
CA GLN A 274 17.00 13.74 8.58
C GLN A 274 17.24 12.37 7.96
N VAL A 275 16.71 12.18 6.74
CA VAL A 275 16.79 10.91 6.02
C VAL A 275 18.24 10.60 5.67
N PRO A 276 18.77 9.41 5.97
CA PRO A 276 20.15 9.05 5.61
C PRO A 276 20.38 8.98 4.11
N LYS A 277 19.50 8.36 3.34
CA LYS A 277 19.63 8.15 1.88
C LYS A 277 18.32 8.23 1.15
N CYS A 278 18.35 8.81 -0.06
CA CYS A 278 17.25 8.72 -1.01
C CYS A 278 17.78 8.33 -2.39
N TYR A 279 17.14 7.33 -2.97
CA TYR A 279 17.35 6.93 -4.35
C TYR A 279 16.18 7.37 -5.21
N LEU A 280 16.48 7.86 -6.41
CA LEU A 280 15.48 8.07 -7.43
C LEU A 280 15.70 7.08 -8.58
N HIS A 281 14.61 6.60 -9.16
CA HIS A 281 14.65 5.79 -10.37
C HIS A 281 15.37 6.57 -11.46
N LEU A 282 16.27 5.92 -12.18
CA LEU A 282 17.09 6.46 -13.29
C LEU A 282 17.95 7.71 -12.97
N TRP A 283 18.09 8.09 -11.70
CA TRP A 283 18.98 9.20 -11.33
C TRP A 283 20.43 8.93 -11.79
N PRO A 284 21.12 9.92 -12.44
CA PRO A 284 22.36 9.65 -13.15
C PRO A 284 23.62 9.53 -12.26
N GLU A 285 23.53 9.91 -10.97
CA GLU A 285 24.69 9.96 -10.08
C GLU A 285 24.71 8.79 -9.13
N ASN A 286 25.90 8.30 -8.80
CA ASN A 286 26.13 7.14 -7.92
C ASN A 286 25.14 6.01 -8.17
N THR A 287 25.09 5.58 -9.44
CA THR A 287 24.10 4.63 -9.94
C THR A 287 24.29 3.24 -9.37
N ILE A 288 23.18 2.60 -9.07
CA ILE A 288 23.06 1.20 -8.69
C ILE A 288 22.14 0.47 -9.67
N GLN A 289 22.50 -0.76 -10.03
CA GLN A 289 21.63 -1.65 -10.77
C GLN A 289 21.38 -2.91 -9.93
N MET A 290 20.13 -3.16 -9.62
CA MET A 290 19.74 -4.30 -8.79
C MET A 290 19.58 -5.56 -9.63
N GLU A 291 20.19 -6.67 -9.17
CA GLU A 291 20.17 -7.96 -9.90
C GLU A 291 18.93 -8.81 -9.59
N TRP A 292 17.77 -8.17 -9.56
CA TRP A 292 16.50 -8.79 -9.17
C TRP A 292 15.99 -9.90 -10.09
N GLY A 293 16.49 -9.99 -11.31
CA GLY A 293 16.16 -11.09 -12.24
C GLY A 293 16.97 -12.37 -12.03
N GLU A 294 18.03 -12.33 -11.22
CA GLU A 294 18.98 -13.43 -11.07
C GLU A 294 18.95 -14.09 -9.67
N MET A 295 18.31 -13.44 -8.69
CA MET A 295 18.25 -13.92 -7.31
C MET A 295 16.89 -14.57 -7.00
N PRO A 296 16.85 -15.89 -6.76
CA PRO A 296 15.65 -16.56 -6.29
C PRO A 296 15.35 -16.16 -4.84
N LEU A 297 14.10 -15.85 -4.53
CA LEU A 297 13.62 -15.48 -3.22
C LEU A 297 12.99 -16.70 -2.53
N ALA A 298 13.48 -17.02 -1.32
CA ALA A 298 12.99 -18.17 -0.56
C ALA A 298 11.54 -17.97 -0.10
N ALA A 299 11.19 -16.73 0.24
CA ALA A 299 9.81 -16.36 0.64
C ALA A 299 8.76 -16.56 -0.46
N PHE A 300 9.20 -16.73 -1.72
CA PHE A 300 8.34 -16.86 -2.89
C PHE A 300 8.64 -18.12 -3.72
N ASP A 301 8.97 -19.23 -3.04
CA ASP A 301 9.22 -20.53 -3.66
C ASP A 301 10.28 -20.51 -4.78
N GLY A 302 11.28 -19.64 -4.66
CA GLY A 302 12.39 -19.51 -5.59
C GLY A 302 12.11 -18.64 -6.82
N ARG A 303 10.97 -17.96 -6.89
CA ARG A 303 10.74 -16.90 -7.88
C ARG A 303 11.64 -15.71 -7.61
N THR A 304 12.04 -15.03 -8.65
CA THR A 304 12.88 -13.83 -8.54
C THR A 304 12.09 -12.61 -8.12
N ALA A 305 12.77 -11.58 -7.59
CA ALA A 305 12.12 -10.33 -7.23
C ALA A 305 11.45 -9.65 -8.44
N LEU A 306 12.03 -9.80 -9.63
CA LEU A 306 11.45 -9.26 -10.86
C LEU A 306 10.17 -10.00 -11.29
N GLU A 307 10.17 -11.36 -11.17
CA GLU A 307 8.96 -12.15 -11.41
C GLU A 307 7.84 -11.79 -10.42
N MET A 308 8.20 -11.58 -9.16
CA MET A 308 7.21 -11.17 -8.15
C MET A 308 6.68 -9.76 -8.40
N ALA A 309 7.51 -8.82 -8.85
CA ALA A 309 7.05 -7.50 -9.28
C ALA A 309 6.02 -7.60 -10.43
N ALA A 310 6.27 -8.48 -11.39
CA ALA A 310 5.33 -8.72 -12.49
C ALA A 310 4.02 -9.37 -12.00
N GLU A 311 4.06 -10.25 -11.01
CA GLU A 311 2.86 -10.83 -10.39
C GLU A 311 2.07 -9.79 -9.58
N GLY A 312 2.78 -8.91 -8.83
CA GLY A 312 2.14 -7.79 -8.15
C GLY A 312 1.46 -6.84 -9.13
N PHE A 313 2.14 -6.50 -10.22
CA PHE A 313 1.55 -5.69 -11.29
C PHE A 313 0.36 -6.38 -11.98
N ALA A 314 0.36 -7.69 -12.12
CA ALA A 314 -0.77 -8.42 -12.71
C ALA A 314 -2.06 -8.27 -11.89
N CYS A 315 -1.99 -7.90 -10.62
CA CYS A 315 -3.16 -7.55 -9.80
C CYS A 315 -3.83 -6.23 -10.24
N HIS A 316 -3.10 -5.35 -10.94
CA HIS A 316 -3.62 -4.11 -11.52
C HIS A 316 -4.27 -4.37 -12.89
N VAL A 317 -5.29 -5.21 -12.90
CA VAL A 317 -5.96 -5.72 -14.11
C VAL A 317 -6.36 -4.59 -15.06
N SER A 318 -6.80 -3.46 -14.51
CA SER A 318 -7.18 -2.27 -15.28
C SER A 318 -6.01 -1.63 -16.06
N GLN A 319 -4.74 -1.92 -15.68
CA GLN A 319 -3.52 -1.31 -16.23
C GLN A 319 -2.71 -2.27 -17.11
N THR A 320 -2.88 -3.57 -16.98
CA THR A 320 -2.05 -4.59 -17.66
C THR A 320 -2.09 -4.51 -19.18
N GLN A 321 -3.10 -3.87 -19.77
CA GLN A 321 -3.16 -3.66 -21.23
C GLN A 321 -2.23 -2.53 -21.72
N TRP A 322 -1.72 -1.67 -20.83
CA TRP A 322 -0.96 -0.47 -21.20
C TRP A 322 0.53 -0.60 -20.84
N PHE A 323 0.84 -1.30 -19.78
CA PHE A 323 2.18 -1.37 -19.19
C PHE A 323 2.58 -2.81 -18.87
N GLU A 324 3.87 -2.99 -18.66
CA GLU A 324 4.49 -4.22 -18.16
C GLU A 324 5.75 -3.90 -17.35
N VAL A 325 6.09 -4.72 -16.37
CA VAL A 325 7.36 -4.62 -15.62
C VAL A 325 8.52 -4.97 -16.55
N LYS A 326 9.48 -4.06 -16.71
CA LYS A 326 10.60 -4.21 -17.64
C LYS A 326 11.95 -4.11 -16.98
N ALA A 327 12.76 -5.15 -17.19
CA ALA A 327 14.20 -5.09 -17.01
C ALA A 327 14.86 -4.73 -18.36
N GLY A 328 15.61 -3.62 -18.39
CA GLY A 328 16.28 -3.14 -19.60
C GLY A 328 15.51 -2.02 -20.32
N GLY A 329 16.17 -1.41 -21.28
CA GLY A 329 15.63 -0.25 -22.03
C GLY A 329 15.75 1.08 -21.28
N SER A 330 14.96 2.08 -21.70
CA SER A 330 15.00 3.43 -21.12
C SER A 330 14.43 3.49 -19.72
N ASN A 331 13.43 2.65 -19.41
CA ASN A 331 12.74 2.62 -18.13
C ASN A 331 13.03 1.31 -17.39
N ASP A 332 14.32 0.96 -17.28
CA ASP A 332 14.76 -0.27 -16.59
C ASP A 332 14.49 -0.17 -15.08
N CYS A 333 13.46 -0.85 -14.59
CA CYS A 333 13.00 -0.81 -13.21
C CYS A 333 14.04 -1.28 -12.17
N ARG A 334 15.24 -1.70 -12.59
CA ARG A 334 16.34 -2.11 -11.72
C ARG A 334 17.37 -1.00 -11.47
N LYS A 335 17.26 0.14 -12.16
CA LYS A 335 18.28 1.20 -12.15
C LYS A 335 17.85 2.38 -11.29
N PHE A 336 18.71 2.71 -10.35
CA PHE A 336 18.52 3.85 -9.46
C PHE A 336 19.83 4.63 -9.32
N GLY A 337 19.75 5.84 -8.80
CA GLY A 337 20.89 6.58 -8.37
C GLY A 337 20.66 7.25 -7.03
N LEU A 338 21.74 7.50 -6.30
CA LEU A 338 21.72 8.13 -5.00
C LEU A 338 21.55 9.64 -5.16
N ALA A 339 20.31 10.13 -5.06
CA ALA A 339 19.96 11.55 -5.26
C ALA A 339 20.21 12.41 -4.01
N TYR A 340 20.19 11.79 -2.81
CA TYR A 340 20.45 12.49 -1.55
C TYR A 340 21.11 11.56 -0.54
N THR A 341 22.10 12.07 0.20
CA THR A 341 22.75 11.30 1.28
C THR A 341 23.35 12.19 2.36
N ASN A 342 23.20 11.75 3.62
CA ASN A 342 23.90 12.27 4.81
C ASN A 342 24.99 11.33 5.33
N VAL A 343 25.14 10.14 4.74
CA VAL A 343 26.04 9.08 5.20
C VAL A 343 27.15 8.74 4.20
N GLY A 344 27.18 9.46 3.09
CA GLY A 344 28.17 9.30 2.03
C GLY A 344 27.69 8.42 0.88
N PRO A 345 28.45 8.41 -0.24
CA PRO A 345 28.11 7.68 -1.45
C PRO A 345 28.29 6.17 -1.25
N ASP A 346 27.61 5.39 -2.10
CA ASP A 346 27.79 3.94 -2.17
C ASP A 346 29.10 3.58 -2.88
N GLU A 347 29.75 2.54 -2.39
CA GLU A 347 30.98 1.97 -2.94
C GLU A 347 30.71 0.63 -3.63
N ALA A 348 30.00 -0.30 -2.95
CA ALA A 348 29.67 -1.61 -3.47
C ALA A 348 28.50 -1.59 -4.46
N LYS A 349 27.53 -0.70 -4.27
CA LYS A 349 26.40 -0.42 -5.18
C LYS A 349 25.55 -1.65 -5.50
N ASN A 350 25.24 -2.43 -4.46
CA ASN A 350 24.48 -3.66 -4.56
C ASN A 350 23.31 -3.76 -3.57
N ASP A 351 23.14 -2.76 -2.70
CA ASP A 351 22.06 -2.69 -1.72
C ASP A 351 21.77 -1.23 -1.38
N PHE A 352 20.49 -0.86 -1.25
CA PHE A 352 20.10 0.50 -0.86
C PHE A 352 20.53 0.84 0.58
N PHE A 353 20.76 -0.16 1.42
CA PHE A 353 21.16 0.02 2.82
C PHE A 353 22.68 0.07 3.04
N GLU A 354 23.47 0.08 1.97
CA GLU A 354 24.91 0.26 2.08
C GLU A 354 25.24 1.53 2.88
N ASN A 355 26.20 1.45 3.82
CA ASN A 355 26.65 2.56 4.67
C ASN A 355 25.58 3.18 5.60
N ILE A 356 24.43 2.55 5.82
CA ILE A 356 23.47 3.01 6.81
C ILE A 356 24.04 2.71 8.22
N PRO A 357 24.34 3.74 9.05
CA PRO A 357 24.80 3.50 10.42
C PRO A 357 23.71 2.84 11.27
N SER A 358 24.10 1.93 12.16
CA SER A 358 23.19 1.24 13.08
C SER A 358 22.36 2.19 13.97
N ALA A 359 22.83 3.43 14.19
CA ALA A 359 22.10 4.46 14.94
C ALA A 359 20.78 4.89 14.25
N PHE A 360 20.65 4.71 12.94
CA PHE A 360 19.40 5.00 12.21
C PHE A 360 18.40 3.82 12.25
N GLY A 361 18.80 2.69 12.86
CA GLY A 361 18.08 1.44 12.76
C GLY A 361 18.18 1.00 11.29
N GLY A 362 18.92 0.03 11.04
CA GLY A 362 18.85 -0.79 9.86
C GLY A 362 18.44 -2.15 10.37
N PRO A 363 18.09 -3.06 9.48
CA PRO A 363 17.74 -4.41 9.89
C PRO A 363 18.90 -5.02 10.69
N ALA A 364 18.53 -5.66 11.81
CA ALA A 364 19.45 -6.32 12.73
C ALA A 364 20.14 -7.51 12.06
#